data_ceb806d243ec158f2acfecf27b2db052
#
_entry.id   ceb806d243ec158f2acfecf27b2db052
#
_cell.length_a   1.000
_cell.length_b   1.000
_cell.length_c   1.000
_cell.angle_alpha   90.00
_cell.angle_beta   90.00
_cell.angle_gamma   90.00
#
_symmetry.space_group_name_H-M   'P 1'
#
loop_
_entity.id
_entity.type
_entity.pdbx_description
1 polymer ?
#
loop_
_entity_poly.entity_id
_entity_poly.type
_entity_poly.pdbx_seq_one_letter_code
_entity_poly.pdbx_strand_id
1 'polypeptide(L)'
;MQEQNETNLKRAPVWCAFRAAAPQTLPVFAGYLVLGLGYGIYVQSLGLPVWLPPLMGTVVYGGSLEFVLASLLLGSFAPVSAFLMALMIQARHLFYGLAMLERYKGYGLRSFYMIFAMSDETFSITCSAEPPEGVDRGWFMF
;
A
#
# COMPACT_ATOMS: atom_id res chain seq x y z
N MET A 1 -28.64 -22.90 12.95
CA MET A 1 -28.62 -21.46 13.30
C MET A 1 -27.26 -20.80 13.06
N GLN A 2 -26.13 -21.47 13.27
CA GLN A 2 -24.77 -20.96 12.98
C GLN A 2 -24.47 -20.89 11.47
N GLU A 3 -24.88 -21.89 10.66
CA GLU A 3 -24.67 -21.88 9.20
C GLU A 3 -25.43 -20.77 8.46
N GLN A 4 -26.61 -20.40 8.95
CA GLN A 4 -27.38 -19.27 8.39
C GLN A 4 -26.75 -17.92 8.72
N ASN A 5 -26.03 -17.83 9.83
CA ASN A 5 -25.32 -16.61 10.22
C ASN A 5 -24.06 -16.42 9.35
N GLU A 6 -23.35 -17.49 9.03
CA GLU A 6 -22.16 -17.45 8.14
C GLU A 6 -22.54 -17.11 6.68
N THR A 7 -23.68 -17.57 6.20
CA THR A 7 -24.18 -17.24 4.86
C THR A 7 -24.69 -15.81 4.73
N ASN A 8 -25.18 -15.22 5.79
CA ASN A 8 -25.56 -13.81 5.82
C ASN A 8 -24.36 -12.85 5.96
N LEU A 9 -23.29 -13.27 6.64
CA LEU A 9 -22.03 -12.53 6.71
C LEU A 9 -21.33 -12.40 5.33
N LYS A 10 -21.53 -13.38 4.45
CA LYS A 10 -21.00 -13.36 3.06
C LYS A 10 -21.75 -12.40 2.11
N ARG A 11 -22.83 -11.77 2.55
CA ARG A 11 -23.68 -10.88 1.75
C ARG A 11 -23.67 -9.41 2.21
N ALA A 12 -22.83 -9.03 3.15
CA ALA A 12 -22.65 -7.60 3.42
C ALA A 12 -22.18 -6.92 2.13
N PRO A 13 -22.90 -5.93 1.58
CA PRO A 13 -22.51 -5.31 0.34
C PRO A 13 -21.13 -4.69 0.50
N VAL A 14 -20.28 -4.83 -0.52
CA VAL A 14 -18.92 -4.25 -0.60
C VAL A 14 -18.90 -2.79 -0.13
N TRP A 15 -20.00 -2.09 -0.38
CA TRP A 15 -20.22 -0.72 0.07
C TRP A 15 -20.22 -0.54 1.58
N CYS A 16 -20.74 -1.52 2.34
CA CYS A 16 -20.69 -1.48 3.81
C CYS A 16 -19.26 -1.62 4.33
N ALA A 17 -18.47 -2.52 3.71
CA ALA A 17 -17.07 -2.70 4.04
C ALA A 17 -16.26 -1.44 3.75
N PHE A 18 -16.45 -0.84 2.56
CA PHE A 18 -15.82 0.41 2.18
C PHE A 18 -16.15 1.55 3.14
N ARG A 19 -17.43 1.71 3.50
CA ARG A 19 -17.88 2.76 4.42
C ARG A 19 -17.32 2.57 5.84
N ALA A 20 -17.12 1.32 6.26
CA ALA A 20 -16.53 1.00 7.56
C ALA A 20 -15.00 1.26 7.58
N ALA A 21 -14.31 1.00 6.47
CA ALA A 21 -12.87 1.22 6.32
C ALA A 21 -12.50 2.70 6.09
N ALA A 22 -13.36 3.47 5.42
CA ALA A 22 -13.10 4.86 5.02
C ALA A 22 -12.60 5.79 6.15
N PRO A 23 -13.14 5.77 7.37
CA PRO A 23 -12.64 6.64 8.45
C PRO A 23 -11.20 6.33 8.85
N GLN A 24 -10.76 5.07 8.71
CA GLN A 24 -9.42 4.63 9.08
C GLN A 24 -8.41 4.94 7.98
N THR A 25 -8.84 4.94 6.71
CA THR A 25 -7.98 5.18 5.55
C THR A 25 -7.86 6.66 5.19
N LEU A 26 -8.81 7.51 5.58
CA LEU A 26 -8.84 8.93 5.24
C LEU A 26 -7.58 9.70 5.71
N PRO A 27 -7.06 9.53 6.93
CA PRO A 27 -5.81 10.17 7.37
C PRO A 27 -4.61 9.74 6.52
N VAL A 28 -4.55 8.46 6.15
CA VAL A 28 -3.48 7.91 5.30
C VAL A 28 -3.55 8.51 3.91
N PHE A 29 -4.76 8.58 3.33
CA PHE A 29 -4.97 9.21 2.03
C PHE A 29 -4.52 10.68 2.02
N ALA A 30 -4.87 11.45 3.07
CA ALA A 30 -4.42 12.84 3.20
C ALA A 30 -2.89 12.93 3.30
N GLY A 31 -2.24 12.03 4.05
CA GLY A 31 -0.78 11.93 4.13
C GLY A 31 -0.14 11.67 2.77
N TYR A 32 -0.66 10.72 2.00
CA TYR A 32 -0.16 10.43 0.66
C TYR A 32 -0.37 11.56 -0.33
N LEU A 33 -1.46 12.33 -0.22
CA LEU A 33 -1.65 13.53 -1.03
C LEU A 33 -0.53 14.55 -0.80
N VAL A 34 -0.22 14.82 0.48
CA VAL A 34 0.85 15.76 0.83
C VAL A 34 2.22 15.25 0.37
N LEU A 35 2.50 13.96 0.59
CA LEU A 35 3.76 13.32 0.14
C LEU A 35 3.88 13.36 -1.39
N GLY A 36 2.81 13.06 -2.12
CA GLY A 36 2.80 13.10 -3.59
C GLY A 36 3.02 14.51 -4.15
N LEU A 37 2.42 15.52 -3.53
CA LEU A 37 2.68 16.91 -3.88
C LEU A 37 4.14 17.30 -3.61
N GLY A 38 4.66 16.93 -2.43
CA GLY A 38 6.06 17.14 -2.07
C GLY A 38 7.03 16.47 -3.04
N TYR A 39 6.74 15.22 -3.42
CA TYR A 39 7.52 14.49 -4.42
C TYR A 39 7.49 15.16 -5.79
N GLY A 40 6.31 15.59 -6.24
CA GLY A 40 6.17 16.33 -7.51
C GLY A 40 7.00 17.61 -7.55
N ILE A 41 6.96 18.40 -6.46
CA ILE A 41 7.78 19.63 -6.33
C ILE A 41 9.27 19.28 -6.31
N TYR A 42 9.66 18.24 -5.59
CA TYR A 42 11.04 17.78 -5.52
C TYR A 42 11.58 17.37 -6.89
N VAL A 43 10.86 16.53 -7.63
CA VAL A 43 11.25 16.10 -8.98
C VAL A 43 11.37 17.27 -9.94
N GLN A 44 10.45 18.25 -9.85
CA GLN A 44 10.49 19.46 -10.65
C GLN A 44 11.69 20.36 -10.29
N SER A 45 12.05 20.45 -9.02
CA SER A 45 13.24 21.21 -8.56
C SER A 45 14.55 20.61 -9.09
N LEU A 46 14.55 19.32 -9.40
CA LEU A 46 15.66 18.60 -10.04
C LEU A 46 15.71 18.82 -11.57
N GLY A 47 14.78 19.56 -12.14
CA GLY A 47 14.67 19.78 -13.59
C GLY A 47 14.15 18.58 -14.38
N LEU A 48 13.58 17.58 -13.70
CA LEU A 48 12.99 16.41 -14.32
C LEU A 48 11.53 16.69 -14.79
N PRO A 49 11.03 16.00 -15.81
CA PRO A 49 9.74 16.28 -16.41
C PRO A 49 8.58 15.93 -15.46
N VAL A 50 7.50 16.71 -15.53
CA VAL A 50 6.30 16.61 -14.66
C VAL A 50 5.55 15.28 -14.76
N TRP A 51 5.70 14.55 -15.86
CA TRP A 51 5.10 13.21 -16.03
C TRP A 51 5.84 12.10 -15.27
N LEU A 52 7.07 12.36 -14.83
CA LEU A 52 7.90 11.37 -14.16
C LEU A 52 7.34 10.93 -12.78
N PRO A 53 6.88 11.83 -11.88
CA PRO A 53 6.30 11.44 -10.61
C PRO A 53 5.13 10.46 -10.74
N PRO A 54 4.09 10.69 -11.54
CA PRO A 54 3.01 9.73 -11.69
C PRO A 54 3.45 8.40 -12.31
N LEU A 55 4.43 8.42 -13.22
CA LEU A 55 5.00 7.19 -13.76
C LEU A 55 5.72 6.39 -12.68
N MET A 56 6.59 7.05 -11.90
CA MET A 56 7.33 6.40 -10.81
C MET A 56 6.38 5.84 -9.75
N GLY A 57 5.35 6.59 -9.36
CA GLY A 57 4.36 6.14 -8.39
C GLY A 57 3.58 4.92 -8.84
N THR A 58 3.34 4.74 -10.13
CA THR A 58 2.64 3.56 -10.66
C THR A 58 3.53 2.34 -10.85
N VAL A 59 4.81 2.54 -11.20
CA VAL A 59 5.75 1.46 -11.53
C VAL A 59 6.53 1.00 -10.30
N VAL A 60 7.04 1.93 -9.50
CA VAL A 60 7.91 1.64 -8.35
C VAL A 60 7.10 1.35 -7.10
N TYR A 61 6.00 2.07 -6.90
CA TYR A 61 5.09 1.93 -5.76
C TYR A 61 5.82 1.90 -4.39
N GLY A 62 6.83 2.74 -4.24
CA GLY A 62 7.69 2.67 -3.06
C GLY A 62 8.15 4.04 -2.59
N GLY A 63 7.25 4.89 -2.08
CA GLY A 63 7.43 6.28 -1.66
C GLY A 63 8.88 6.74 -1.42
N SER A 64 9.56 6.22 -0.39
CA SER A 64 10.96 6.57 -0.10
C SER A 64 11.95 6.19 -1.21
N LEU A 65 11.71 5.08 -1.90
CA LEU A 65 12.55 4.65 -3.02
C LEU A 65 12.44 5.60 -4.22
N GLU A 66 11.28 6.19 -4.45
CA GLU A 66 11.04 7.13 -5.54
C GLU A 66 11.89 8.40 -5.40
N PHE A 67 12.01 8.95 -4.18
CA PHE A 67 12.88 10.09 -3.89
C PHE A 67 14.34 9.78 -4.18
N VAL A 68 14.81 8.59 -3.77
CA VAL A 68 16.18 8.15 -4.02
C VAL A 68 16.44 7.93 -5.52
N LEU A 69 15.51 7.27 -6.22
CA LEU A 69 15.63 7.04 -7.67
C LEU A 69 15.63 8.35 -8.45
N ALA A 70 14.80 9.33 -8.09
CA ALA A 70 14.81 10.64 -8.75
C ALA A 70 16.18 11.32 -8.65
N SER A 71 16.85 11.24 -7.50
CA SER A 71 18.21 11.77 -7.34
C SER A 71 19.26 10.97 -8.09
N LEU A 72 19.12 9.64 -8.17
CA LEU A 72 20.03 8.77 -8.92
C LEU A 72 19.95 8.99 -10.45
N LEU A 73 18.80 9.41 -10.98
CA LEU A 73 18.64 9.73 -12.39
C LEU A 73 19.52 10.92 -12.85
N LEU A 74 19.90 11.80 -11.92
CA LEU A 74 20.77 12.96 -12.21
C LEU A 74 22.25 12.67 -12.05
N GLY A 75 22.59 11.61 -11.34
CA GLY A 75 23.98 11.19 -11.10
C GLY A 75 24.50 10.22 -12.15
N SER A 76 25.75 9.80 -11.96
CA SER A 76 26.30 8.67 -12.73
C SER A 76 25.51 7.41 -12.37
N PHE A 77 24.73 6.91 -13.32
CA PHE A 77 23.89 5.74 -13.11
C PHE A 77 24.75 4.48 -12.84
N ALA A 78 24.76 4.04 -11.60
CA ALA A 78 25.42 2.81 -11.17
C ALA A 78 24.34 1.74 -10.87
N PRO A 79 24.00 0.84 -11.82
CA PRO A 79 22.85 -0.06 -11.68
C PRO A 79 22.96 -1.01 -10.49
N VAL A 80 24.16 -1.47 -10.16
CA VAL A 80 24.38 -2.35 -9.00
C VAL A 80 24.11 -1.62 -7.69
N SER A 81 24.60 -0.39 -7.56
CA SER A 81 24.37 0.44 -6.37
C SER A 81 22.89 0.80 -6.21
N ALA A 82 22.22 1.16 -7.32
CA ALA A 82 20.79 1.43 -7.34
C ALA A 82 19.97 0.21 -6.92
N PHE A 83 20.32 -0.98 -7.41
CA PHE A 83 19.67 -2.24 -7.04
C PHE A 83 19.84 -2.58 -5.55
N LEU A 84 21.07 -2.48 -5.03
CA LEU A 84 21.33 -2.74 -3.61
C LEU A 84 20.58 -1.76 -2.71
N MET A 85 20.55 -0.49 -3.10
CA MET A 85 19.81 0.54 -2.35
C MET A 85 18.31 0.30 -2.37
N ALA A 86 17.76 -0.07 -3.54
CA ALA A 86 16.35 -0.46 -3.69
C ALA A 86 16.02 -1.68 -2.81
N LEU A 87 16.88 -2.70 -2.81
CA LEU A 87 16.70 -3.90 -2.00
C LEU A 87 16.68 -3.57 -0.50
N MET A 88 17.61 -2.73 -0.04
CA MET A 88 17.67 -2.31 1.37
C MET A 88 16.43 -1.51 1.79
N ILE A 89 15.98 -0.57 0.96
CA ILE A 89 14.81 0.26 1.25
C ILE A 89 13.53 -0.59 1.26
N GLN A 90 13.40 -1.53 0.32
CA GLN A 90 12.21 -2.37 0.17
C GLN A 90 12.25 -3.66 1.01
N ALA A 91 13.35 -3.95 1.72
CA ALA A 91 13.46 -5.14 2.56
C ALA A 91 12.33 -5.24 3.60
N ARG A 92 11.82 -4.11 4.09
CA ARG A 92 10.68 -4.06 5.03
C ARG A 92 9.41 -4.72 4.48
N HIS A 93 9.16 -4.68 3.16
CA HIS A 93 7.98 -5.31 2.55
C HIS A 93 8.00 -6.84 2.67
N LEU A 94 9.20 -7.45 2.69
CA LEU A 94 9.34 -8.89 2.95
C LEU A 94 8.84 -9.23 4.37
N PHE A 95 9.19 -8.42 5.36
CA PHE A 95 8.75 -8.63 6.75
C PHE A 95 7.27 -8.38 6.92
N TYR A 96 6.70 -7.37 6.26
CA TYR A 96 5.25 -7.12 6.29
C TYR A 96 4.49 -8.27 5.64
N GLY A 97 4.94 -8.75 4.48
CA GLY A 97 4.36 -9.89 3.80
C GLY A 97 4.36 -11.13 4.69
N LEU A 98 5.47 -11.42 5.35
CA LEU A 98 5.60 -12.56 6.26
C LEU A 98 4.67 -12.42 7.48
N ALA A 99 4.62 -11.25 8.10
CA ALA A 99 3.78 -10.99 9.27
C ALA A 99 2.27 -11.09 8.96
N MET A 100 1.89 -10.76 7.72
CA MET A 100 0.49 -10.75 7.30
C MET A 100 0.02 -12.05 6.61
N LEU A 101 0.91 -13.01 6.35
CA LEU A 101 0.58 -14.27 5.68
C LEU A 101 -0.58 -15.01 6.35
N GLU A 102 -0.54 -15.15 7.67
CA GLU A 102 -1.61 -15.80 8.43
C GLU A 102 -2.93 -15.01 8.36
N ARG A 103 -2.83 -13.68 8.39
CA ARG A 103 -4.00 -12.79 8.43
C ARG A 103 -4.72 -12.74 7.08
N TYR A 104 -3.99 -12.92 5.98
CA TYR A 104 -4.51 -12.92 4.60
C TYR A 104 -4.71 -14.32 4.03
N LYS A 105 -4.53 -15.36 4.84
CA LYS A 105 -4.76 -16.74 4.43
C LYS A 105 -6.23 -16.96 4.05
N GLY A 106 -6.45 -17.52 2.86
CA GLY A 106 -7.80 -17.85 2.37
C GLY A 106 -8.41 -16.84 1.40
N TYR A 107 -7.79 -15.68 1.14
CA TYR A 107 -8.31 -14.69 0.19
C TYR A 107 -7.82 -14.87 -1.26
N GLY A 108 -7.08 -15.96 -1.57
CA GLY A 108 -6.63 -16.30 -2.92
C GLY A 108 -5.76 -15.20 -3.56
N LEU A 109 -6.06 -14.85 -4.83
CA LEU A 109 -5.31 -13.82 -5.56
C LEU A 109 -5.37 -12.42 -4.91
N ARG A 110 -6.39 -12.13 -4.11
CA ARG A 110 -6.50 -10.87 -3.37
C ARG A 110 -5.39 -10.74 -2.32
N SER A 111 -5.00 -11.85 -1.66
CA SER A 111 -3.87 -11.86 -0.72
C SER A 111 -2.59 -11.36 -1.35
N PHE A 112 -2.32 -11.77 -2.59
CA PHE A 112 -1.13 -11.33 -3.31
C PHE A 112 -1.13 -9.83 -3.55
N TYR A 113 -2.26 -9.27 -4.01
CA TYR A 113 -2.41 -7.83 -4.20
C TYR A 113 -2.28 -7.07 -2.87
N MET A 114 -2.94 -7.54 -1.80
CA MET A 114 -2.91 -6.92 -0.49
C MET A 114 -1.50 -6.87 0.10
N ILE A 115 -0.69 -7.92 -0.12
CA ILE A 115 0.72 -7.96 0.31
C ILE A 115 1.57 -7.05 -0.56
N PHE A 116 1.36 -7.05 -1.88
CA PHE A 116 2.12 -6.22 -2.83
C PHE A 116 1.86 -4.71 -2.59
N ALA A 117 0.61 -4.34 -2.40
CA ALA A 117 0.19 -2.95 -2.19
C ALA A 117 0.37 -2.45 -0.74
N MET A 118 1.00 -3.26 0.13
CA MET A 118 1.16 -2.91 1.54
C MET A 118 2.20 -1.82 1.74
N SER A 119 1.80 -0.75 2.39
CA SER A 119 2.69 0.31 2.89
C SER A 119 2.83 0.21 4.42
N ASP A 120 3.72 1.02 4.99
CA ASP A 120 3.93 1.10 6.43
C ASP A 120 2.64 1.47 7.17
N GLU A 121 1.90 2.43 6.62
CA GLU A 121 0.64 2.93 7.17
C GLU A 121 -0.45 1.88 7.05
N THR A 122 -0.56 1.23 5.88
CA THR A 122 -1.53 0.15 5.65
C THR A 122 -1.25 -1.03 6.57
N PHE A 123 0.03 -1.40 6.75
CA PHE A 123 0.44 -2.43 7.71
C PHE A 123 0.00 -2.07 9.13
N SER A 124 0.27 -0.84 9.59
CA SER A 124 -0.09 -0.38 10.92
C SER A 124 -1.61 -0.45 11.17
N ILE A 125 -2.40 -0.01 10.20
CA ILE A 125 -3.87 -0.07 10.30
C ILE A 125 -4.34 -1.52 10.29
N THR A 126 -3.91 -2.34 9.33
CA THR A 126 -4.39 -3.71 9.16
C THR A 126 -3.96 -4.65 10.29
N CYS A 127 -2.86 -4.33 11.00
CA CYS A 127 -2.48 -5.07 12.20
C CYS A 127 -3.51 -4.93 13.33
N SER A 128 -4.08 -3.76 13.50
CA SER A 128 -4.97 -3.41 14.62
C SER A 128 -6.45 -3.34 14.23
N ALA A 129 -6.74 -3.17 12.94
CA ALA A 129 -8.12 -3.03 12.48
C ALA A 129 -8.90 -4.36 12.58
N GLU A 130 -10.07 -4.27 13.19
CA GLU A 130 -11.05 -5.35 13.22
C GLU A 130 -12.32 -4.89 12.52
N PRO A 131 -12.88 -5.72 11.61
CA PRO A 131 -14.12 -5.38 10.94
C PRO A 131 -15.27 -5.32 11.96
N PRO A 132 -16.18 -4.36 11.83
CA PRO A 132 -17.41 -4.33 12.62
C PRO A 132 -18.25 -5.60 12.41
N GLU A 133 -19.11 -5.92 13.38
CA GLU A 133 -20.03 -7.06 13.27
C GLU A 133 -20.88 -6.97 11.99
N GLY A 134 -20.94 -8.06 11.25
CA GLY A 134 -21.70 -8.13 9.98
C GLY A 134 -20.97 -7.64 8.74
N VAL A 135 -19.72 -7.20 8.82
CA VAL A 135 -18.90 -6.79 7.69
C VAL A 135 -17.95 -7.93 7.29
N ASP A 136 -17.88 -8.24 5.98
CA ASP A 136 -16.93 -9.23 5.46
C ASP A 136 -15.49 -8.74 5.62
N ARG A 137 -14.70 -9.54 6.36
CA ARG A 137 -13.32 -9.21 6.68
C ARG A 137 -12.44 -9.08 5.44
N GLY A 138 -12.69 -9.90 4.42
CA GLY A 138 -11.91 -9.87 3.17
C GLY A 138 -12.10 -8.59 2.39
N TRP A 139 -13.31 -8.07 2.33
CA TRP A 139 -13.61 -6.79 1.69
C TRP A 139 -13.22 -5.58 2.54
N PHE A 140 -13.26 -5.72 3.86
CA PHE A 140 -12.82 -4.64 4.76
C PHE A 140 -11.31 -4.41 4.71
N MET A 141 -10.54 -5.49 4.57
CA MET A 141 -9.07 -5.44 4.50
C MET A 141 -8.54 -5.14 3.08
N PHE A 142 -9.37 -5.31 2.03
CA PHE A 142 -9.01 -5.04 0.63
C PHE A 142 -9.19 -3.58 0.28
#